data_8f1090fa289c43f79be0173ed7ad69ff
#
_entry.id   8f1090fa289c43f79be0173ed7ad69ff
#
_cell.length_a   1.000
_cell.length_b   1.000
_cell.length_c   1.000
_cell.angle_alpha   90.00
_cell.angle_beta   90.00
_cell.angle_gamma   90.00
#
_symmetry.space_group_name_H-M   'P 1'
#
loop_
_entity.id
_entity.type
_entity.pdbx_description
1 polymer ?
#
loop_
_entity_poly.entity_id
_entity_poly.type
_entity_poly.pdbx_seq_one_letter_code
_entity_poly.pdbx_strand_id
1 'polypeptide(L)'
;MRTDRNSKELSRIDYLILSTLLSNNATSAMVGLTIKELEITDVTRTTIWKHIKFMINNGLICQSGTNGREKMYYITQNGIKVIGGDHDEK
;
A
#
# COMPACT_ATOMS: atom_id res chain seq x y z
N MET A 1 -1.18 20.16 -13.69
CA MET A 1 -1.13 19.30 -13.81
C MET A 1 -0.11 18.53 -13.33
N ARG A 2 0.68 18.85 -12.83
CA ARG A 2 1.64 18.16 -12.34
C ARG A 2 1.29 17.44 -11.16
N THR A 3 0.41 17.80 -10.36
CA THR A 3 0.07 17.06 -9.20
C THR A 3 -0.57 15.79 -9.56
N ASP A 4 -1.18 15.75 -10.71
CA ASP A 4 -1.73 14.55 -11.11
C ASP A 4 -0.71 13.59 -11.41
N ARG A 5 0.46 14.00 -11.67
CA ARG A 5 1.45 13.13 -11.98
C ARG A 5 1.78 12.21 -10.91
N ASN A 6 1.59 12.55 -9.68
CA ASN A 6 1.92 11.69 -8.60
C ASN A 6 1.13 10.41 -8.65
N SER A 7 -0.14 10.48 -8.87
CA SER A 7 -0.88 9.26 -8.94
C SER A 7 -0.57 8.50 -10.16
N LYS A 8 -0.20 9.18 -11.24
CA LYS A 8 0.10 8.45 -12.40
C LYS A 8 1.42 7.79 -12.32
N GLU A 9 2.22 8.12 -11.35
CA GLU A 9 3.51 7.57 -11.29
C GLU A 9 3.60 6.36 -10.43
N LEU A 10 2.48 5.78 -10.00
CA LEU A 10 2.51 4.57 -9.25
C LEU A 10 2.93 3.43 -10.17
N SER A 11 3.86 2.63 -9.71
CA SER A 11 4.35 1.54 -10.52
C SER A 11 3.48 0.31 -10.33
N ARG A 12 3.75 -0.73 -11.10
CA ARG A 12 3.03 -1.97 -10.96
C ARG A 12 3.20 -2.53 -9.56
N ILE A 13 4.38 -2.36 -8.98
CA ILE A 13 4.63 -2.87 -7.63
C ILE A 13 3.78 -2.11 -6.61
N ASP A 14 3.61 -0.80 -6.79
CA ASP A 14 2.77 -0.02 -5.90
C ASP A 14 1.34 -0.52 -5.93
N TYR A 15 0.81 -0.75 -7.14
CA TYR A 15 -0.54 -1.26 -7.26
C TYR A 15 -0.68 -2.65 -6.66
N LEU A 16 0.34 -3.47 -6.83
CA LEU A 16 0.30 -4.81 -6.28
C LEU A 16 0.26 -4.78 -4.77
N ILE A 17 1.05 -3.92 -4.15
CA ILE A 17 1.05 -3.79 -2.70
C ILE A 17 -0.31 -3.29 -2.22
N LEU A 18 -0.82 -2.25 -2.85
CA LEU A 18 -2.10 -1.69 -2.44
C LEU A 18 -3.24 -2.70 -2.62
N SER A 19 -3.24 -3.41 -3.73
CA SER A 19 -4.27 -4.39 -4.00
C SER A 19 -4.22 -5.53 -3.00
N THR A 20 -3.02 -5.95 -2.64
CA THR A 20 -2.87 -7.03 -1.69
C THR A 20 -3.38 -6.61 -0.31
N LEU A 21 -3.06 -5.39 0.10
CA LEU A 21 -3.57 -4.90 1.37
C LEU A 21 -5.09 -4.85 1.36
N LEU A 22 -5.66 -4.34 0.29
CA LEU A 22 -7.10 -4.22 0.22
C LEU A 22 -7.78 -5.59 0.19
N SER A 23 -7.25 -6.52 -0.58
CA SER A 23 -7.88 -7.82 -0.70
C SER A 23 -7.78 -8.63 0.60
N ASN A 24 -6.85 -8.27 1.46
CA ASN A 24 -6.74 -8.94 2.76
C ASN A 24 -7.43 -8.12 3.85
N ASN A 25 -8.18 -7.11 3.47
CA ASN A 25 -8.89 -6.26 4.40
C ASN A 25 -7.99 -5.53 5.37
N ALA A 26 -6.75 -5.28 4.97
CA ALA A 26 -5.82 -4.52 5.78
C ALA A 26 -6.10 -3.04 5.56
N THR A 27 -7.21 -2.57 6.11
CA THR A 27 -7.71 -1.23 5.86
C THR A 27 -7.79 -0.39 7.12
N SER A 28 -7.29 -0.87 8.23
CA SER A 28 -7.29 -0.09 9.45
C SER A 28 -6.11 -0.49 10.29
N ALA A 29 -5.86 0.28 11.33
CA ALA A 29 -4.72 0.00 12.20
C ALA A 29 -4.84 -1.33 12.92
N MET A 30 -6.03 -1.88 12.99
CA MET A 30 -6.20 -3.15 13.66
C MET A 30 -5.92 -4.34 12.76
N VAL A 31 -5.82 -4.13 11.47
CA VAL A 31 -5.61 -5.22 10.53
C VAL A 31 -4.52 -4.79 9.58
N GLY A 32 -3.29 -5.02 9.92
CA GLY A 32 -2.16 -4.67 9.06
C GLY A 32 -1.44 -5.91 8.58
N LEU A 33 -0.64 -5.77 7.57
CA LEU A 33 0.18 -6.85 7.05
C LEU A 33 1.64 -6.45 7.07
N THR A 34 2.50 -7.42 7.32
CA THR A 34 3.94 -7.20 7.22
C THR A 34 4.34 -7.38 5.76
N ILE A 35 5.55 -6.95 5.43
CA ILE A 35 6.06 -7.15 4.08
C ILE A 35 6.05 -8.64 3.72
N LYS A 36 6.41 -9.47 4.67
CA LYS A 36 6.43 -10.90 4.41
C LYS A 36 5.04 -11.41 4.08
N GLU A 37 4.03 -10.89 4.77
CA GLU A 37 2.67 -11.36 4.54
C GLU A 37 2.09 -10.90 3.22
N LEU A 38 2.71 -9.90 2.57
CA LEU A 38 2.26 -9.48 1.26
C LEU A 38 2.59 -10.54 0.21
N GLU A 39 3.58 -11.37 0.49
CA GLU A 39 3.95 -12.46 -0.40
C GLU A 39 4.27 -12.02 -1.82
N ILE A 40 4.90 -10.87 -1.94
CA ILE A 40 5.34 -10.39 -3.23
C ILE A 40 6.76 -10.89 -3.44
N THR A 41 6.96 -11.74 -4.39
CA THR A 41 8.25 -12.41 -4.56
C THR A 41 9.00 -11.96 -5.81
N ASP A 42 8.40 -11.12 -6.63
CA ASP A 42 9.06 -10.66 -7.84
C ASP A 42 10.24 -9.74 -7.59
N VAL A 43 10.26 -9.08 -6.46
CA VAL A 43 11.28 -8.10 -6.16
C VAL A 43 11.79 -8.35 -4.75
N THR A 44 12.91 -7.72 -4.42
CA THR A 44 13.49 -7.93 -3.11
C THR A 44 12.70 -7.20 -2.05
N ARG A 45 12.88 -7.62 -0.81
CA ARG A 45 12.24 -6.98 0.31
C ARG A 45 12.61 -5.51 0.41
N THR A 46 13.88 -5.20 0.12
CA THR A 46 14.34 -3.81 0.14
C THR A 46 13.56 -2.97 -0.85
N THR A 47 13.31 -3.50 -2.03
CA THR A 47 12.56 -2.78 -3.04
C THR A 47 11.13 -2.55 -2.58
N ILE A 48 10.51 -3.57 -2.00
CA ILE A 48 9.15 -3.43 -1.49
C ILE A 48 9.11 -2.34 -0.41
N TRP A 49 10.10 -2.34 0.47
CA TRP A 49 10.14 -1.36 1.54
C TRP A 49 10.25 0.06 1.01
N LYS A 50 11.03 0.25 -0.07
CA LYS A 50 11.15 1.57 -0.67
C LYS A 50 9.82 2.05 -1.23
N HIS A 51 9.08 1.15 -1.86
CA HIS A 51 7.78 1.50 -2.39
C HIS A 51 6.80 1.81 -1.26
N ILE A 52 6.84 1.05 -0.19
CA ILE A 52 5.97 1.30 0.94
C ILE A 52 6.28 2.67 1.54
N LYS A 53 7.55 3.01 1.68
CA LYS A 53 7.93 4.30 2.22
C LYS A 53 7.42 5.44 1.35
N PHE A 54 7.54 5.28 0.04
CA PHE A 54 7.03 6.26 -0.89
C PHE A 54 5.51 6.41 -0.70
N MET A 55 4.80 5.31 -0.55
CA MET A 55 3.35 5.39 -0.43
C MET A 55 2.92 5.93 0.93
N ILE A 56 3.69 5.69 1.97
CA ILE A 56 3.40 6.29 3.26
C ILE A 56 3.53 7.81 3.16
N ASN A 57 4.58 8.26 2.48
CA ASN A 57 4.78 9.69 2.31
C ASN A 57 3.68 10.33 1.49
N ASN A 58 3.00 9.56 0.67
CA ASN A 58 1.93 10.07 -0.16
C ASN A 58 0.55 9.79 0.44
N GLY A 59 0.50 9.29 1.64
CA GLY A 59 -0.76 9.09 2.32
C GLY A 59 -1.57 7.91 1.85
N LEU A 60 -0.96 6.98 1.15
CA LEU A 60 -1.68 5.83 0.61
C LEU A 60 -1.63 4.62 1.53
N ILE A 61 -0.62 4.56 2.38
CA ILE A 61 -0.42 3.47 3.32
C ILE A 61 -0.04 4.08 4.66
N CYS A 62 -0.42 3.43 5.75
CA CYS A 62 0.02 3.82 7.08
C CYS A 62 0.61 2.62 7.77
N GLN A 63 1.52 2.87 8.69
CA GLN A 63 2.05 1.81 9.52
C GLN A 63 1.11 1.62 10.70
N SER A 64 0.69 0.39 10.94
CA SER A 64 -0.27 0.14 12.00
C SER A 64 0.40 -0.28 13.30
N GLY A 65 1.58 -0.84 13.24
CA GLY A 65 2.26 -1.30 14.44
C GLY A 65 3.32 -2.28 14.05
N THR A 66 3.66 -3.19 14.95
CA THR A 66 4.66 -4.19 14.66
C THR A 66 4.18 -5.55 15.09
N ASN A 67 4.74 -6.57 14.46
CA ASN A 67 4.47 -7.93 14.82
C ASN A 67 5.86 -8.53 15.03
N GLY A 68 6.32 -8.55 16.26
CA GLY A 68 7.69 -8.90 16.54
C GLY A 68 8.61 -7.82 16.01
N ARG A 69 9.50 -8.14 15.10
CA ARG A 69 10.39 -7.16 14.51
C ARG A 69 9.85 -6.59 13.22
N GLU A 70 8.74 -7.13 12.72
CA GLU A 70 8.23 -6.71 11.43
C GLU A 70 7.24 -5.60 11.61
N LYS A 71 7.35 -4.57 10.80
CA LYS A 71 6.37 -3.51 10.81
C LYS A 71 5.17 -3.93 10.00
N MET A 72 3.99 -3.48 10.41
CA MET A 72 2.75 -3.84 9.75
C MET A 72 2.15 -2.59 9.10
N TYR A 73 1.48 -2.77 7.99
CA TYR A 73 0.97 -1.66 7.20
C TYR A 73 -0.47 -1.93 6.78
N TYR A 74 -1.20 -0.84 6.51
CA TYR A 74 -2.56 -0.98 5.99
C TYR A 74 -2.80 0.11 4.95
N ILE A 75 -3.75 -0.13 4.06
CA ILE A 75 -4.07 0.82 3.01
C ILE A 75 -5.04 1.87 3.56
N THR A 76 -4.84 3.13 3.21
CA THR A 76 -5.71 4.21 3.66
C THR A 76 -6.84 4.40 2.66
N GLN A 77 -7.78 5.25 3.00
CA GLN A 77 -8.86 5.59 2.07
C GLN A 77 -8.29 6.18 0.79
N ASN A 78 -7.25 7.00 0.91
CA ASN A 78 -6.62 7.56 -0.28
C ASN A 78 -6.01 6.45 -1.13
N GLY A 79 -5.42 5.45 -0.49
CA GLY A 79 -4.86 4.34 -1.24
C GLY A 79 -5.93 3.57 -1.97
N ILE A 80 -7.08 3.37 -1.34
CA ILE A 80 -8.18 2.67 -1.97
C ILE A 80 -8.67 3.46 -3.19
N LYS A 81 -8.78 4.77 -3.07
CA LYS A 81 -9.21 5.57 -4.20
C LYS A 81 -8.25 5.49 -5.37
N VAL A 82 -6.97 5.47 -5.07
CA VAL A 82 -5.98 5.47 -6.12
C VAL A 82 -6.05 4.20 -6.96
N ILE A 83 -6.37 3.06 -6.37
CA ILE A 83 -6.44 1.85 -7.15
C ILE A 83 -7.86 1.61 -7.65
N GLY A 84 -8.69 2.63 -7.59
CA GLY A 84 -9.98 2.56 -8.23
C GLY A 84 -11.09 2.00 -7.38
N GLY A 85 -10.86 1.91 -6.09
CA GLY A 85 -11.87 1.32 -5.23
C GLY A 85 -13.11 2.15 -5.12
N ASP A 86 -13.01 3.42 -5.45
CA ASP A 86 -14.16 4.28 -5.31
C ASP A 86 -14.88 4.51 -6.59
N HIS A 87 -14.38 4.04 -7.72
CA HIS A 87 -15.03 4.44 -8.94
C HIS A 87 -16.24 3.61 -9.20
N ASP A 88 -16.46 2.59 -8.42
CA ASP A 88 -17.64 1.87 -8.70
C ASP A 88 -18.84 2.58 -8.25
N GLU A 89 -18.72 3.63 -7.56
CA GLU A 89 -19.86 4.30 -7.24
C GLU A 89 -20.40 4.97 -8.34
N LYS A 90 -19.91 5.00 -9.37
CA LYS A 90 -20.48 5.63 -10.36
C LYS A 90 -21.15 5.10 -11.02
#